data_6d6242cf5cb85ca2ad0f4ab1dc2269d9
#
_entry.id   6d6242cf5cb85ca2ad0f4ab1dc2269d9
#
_cell.length_a   1.000
_cell.length_b   1.000
_cell.length_c   1.000
_cell.angle_alpha   90.00
_cell.angle_beta   90.00
_cell.angle_gamma   90.00
#
_symmetry.space_group_name_H-M   'P 1'
#
loop_
_entity.id
_entity.type
_entity.pdbx_description
1 polymer ?
#
loop_
_entity_poly.entity_id
_entity_poly.type
_entity_poly.pdbx_seq_one_letter_code
_entity_poly.pdbx_strand_id
1 'polypeptide(L)'
;MKFFRLMPLMLALFITPSVNAEDITSIEVKSSILSNSITENKYPISLIEGKDLDPSKSIGTNLRRIPGVSNSDYGTSVGQPDIRGLGGSRVRVLSNNDYVSDLSFFSADHPVMLNLNHASHIEVIKGPSSLFNHSGTTGGIVNVITGSSTDELYTDEKISFGRSYDTVSEGYSNNFLLKKNINDIAFYFSHDKRDYFKYDLSEGSLYEEGSEVHTLNNSDYADKSSTIGLSLIKNWGYFSFSFVNNKGTYGIAYHAEEEEEEEEEGEHRIYSAHKSDTYNFIGRLDNLAFANYLDFSISNTNAHIKEHEEDGTFKVMNNNSTAYTFKFNLDSNDIEKRLLLSYEHAKSPFSSHAYVP
;
A
#
# COMPACT_ATOMS: atom_id res chain seq x y z
N MET A 1 83.41 -14.93 13.43
CA MET A 1 82.11 -15.46 13.72
C MET A 1 81.07 -14.42 13.36
N LYS A 2 80.44 -14.54 12.20
CA LYS A 2 79.39 -13.64 11.72
C LYS A 2 78.06 -14.45 11.64
N PHE A 3 77.08 -14.12 12.46
CA PHE A 3 75.76 -14.71 12.43
C PHE A 3 74.94 -14.09 11.28
N PHE A 4 74.64 -14.92 10.29
CA PHE A 4 73.64 -14.57 9.25
C PHE A 4 72.26 -14.78 9.82
N ARG A 5 71.47 -13.71 10.00
CA ARG A 5 70.06 -13.79 10.32
C ARG A 5 69.22 -13.93 9.02
N LEU A 6 68.69 -15.12 8.81
CA LEU A 6 67.63 -15.32 7.79
C LEU A 6 66.31 -14.63 8.25
N MET A 7 65.90 -13.70 7.44
CA MET A 7 64.54 -13.06 7.58
C MET A 7 63.57 -13.85 6.72
N PRO A 8 62.49 -14.39 7.25
CA PRO A 8 61.48 -15.07 6.42
C PRO A 8 60.67 -14.04 5.63
N LEU A 9 60.69 -14.20 4.32
CA LEU A 9 59.90 -13.46 3.35
C LEU A 9 58.43 -13.88 3.52
N MET A 10 57.63 -13.05 4.17
CA MET A 10 56.16 -13.24 4.26
C MET A 10 55.54 -12.96 2.90
N LEU A 11 55.21 -14.00 2.16
CA LEU A 11 54.42 -13.95 0.94
C LEU A 11 52.98 -13.62 1.30
N ALA A 12 52.57 -12.34 1.28
CA ALA A 12 51.21 -11.92 1.42
C ALA A 12 50.41 -12.35 0.17
N LEU A 13 49.66 -13.43 0.28
CA LEU A 13 48.68 -13.82 -0.71
C LEU A 13 47.52 -12.78 -0.69
N PHE A 14 47.48 -11.88 -1.65
CA PHE A 14 46.33 -11.04 -1.89
C PHE A 14 45.19 -11.91 -2.46
N ILE A 15 44.35 -12.40 -1.58
CA ILE A 15 43.04 -12.92 -1.96
C ILE A 15 42.19 -11.68 -2.29
N THR A 16 42.12 -11.32 -3.57
CA THR A 16 41.10 -10.38 -4.04
C THR A 16 39.75 -11.09 -3.92
N PRO A 17 38.81 -10.63 -3.05
CA PRO A 17 37.45 -11.14 -3.14
C PRO A 17 36.95 -10.78 -4.54
N SER A 18 36.62 -11.78 -5.33
CA SER A 18 35.80 -11.57 -6.52
C SER A 18 34.44 -11.03 -6.01
N VAL A 19 34.24 -9.74 -6.15
CA VAL A 19 32.91 -9.14 -6.01
C VAL A 19 32.11 -9.69 -7.18
N ASN A 20 31.35 -10.74 -6.95
CA ASN A 20 30.27 -11.09 -7.86
C ASN A 20 29.38 -9.85 -7.89
N ALA A 21 29.26 -9.20 -9.05
CA ALA A 21 28.19 -8.26 -9.28
C ALA A 21 26.91 -9.03 -8.96
N GLU A 22 26.22 -8.65 -7.87
CA GLU A 22 24.87 -9.11 -7.64
C GLU A 22 24.10 -8.79 -8.93
N ASP A 23 23.49 -9.81 -9.52
CA ASP A 23 22.54 -9.61 -10.62
C ASP A 23 21.54 -8.57 -10.11
N ILE A 24 21.57 -7.38 -10.73
CA ILE A 24 20.60 -6.35 -10.46
C ILE A 24 19.28 -6.93 -10.96
N THR A 25 18.52 -7.51 -10.05
CA THR A 25 17.16 -7.95 -10.34
C THR A 25 16.41 -6.70 -10.81
N SER A 26 16.18 -6.62 -12.11
CA SER A 26 15.41 -5.50 -12.69
C SER A 26 13.99 -5.61 -12.13
N ILE A 27 13.60 -4.63 -11.33
CA ILE A 27 12.23 -4.56 -10.83
C ILE A 27 11.35 -4.16 -12.00
N GLU A 28 10.41 -5.03 -12.35
CA GLU A 28 9.41 -4.76 -13.38
C GLU A 28 8.35 -3.79 -12.84
N VAL A 29 8.06 -2.73 -13.59
CA VAL A 29 7.02 -1.75 -13.26
C VAL A 29 5.69 -2.24 -13.80
N LYS A 30 4.79 -2.65 -12.92
CA LYS A 30 3.47 -3.21 -13.28
C LYS A 30 2.44 -2.13 -13.68
N SER A 31 2.58 -0.91 -13.18
CA SER A 31 1.68 0.22 -13.50
C SER A 31 2.04 0.98 -14.77
N SER A 32 3.14 0.64 -15.45
CA SER A 32 3.50 1.29 -16.71
C SER A 32 2.89 0.58 -17.91
N ILE A 33 2.10 1.30 -18.69
CA ILE A 33 1.53 0.80 -19.95
C ILE A 33 2.58 0.77 -21.07
N LEU A 34 3.63 1.60 -20.99
CA LEU A 34 4.53 1.84 -22.09
C LEU A 34 5.84 1.06 -22.01
N SER A 35 6.26 0.65 -20.84
CA SER A 35 7.46 -0.14 -20.63
C SER A 35 7.42 -0.82 -19.27
N ASN A 36 7.87 -2.06 -19.21
CA ASN A 36 7.99 -2.81 -17.99
C ASN A 36 9.31 -2.50 -17.23
N SER A 37 10.20 -1.72 -17.82
CA SER A 37 11.49 -1.35 -17.22
C SER A 37 11.46 0.11 -16.74
N ILE A 38 11.94 0.35 -15.49
CA ILE A 38 12.12 1.71 -14.96
C ILE A 38 13.05 2.55 -15.85
N THR A 39 14.09 1.94 -16.40
CA THR A 39 15.10 2.63 -17.21
C THR A 39 14.61 3.06 -18.59
N GLU A 40 13.60 2.37 -19.11
CA GLU A 40 13.01 2.65 -20.43
C GLU A 40 11.76 3.54 -20.34
N ASN A 41 11.26 3.78 -19.12
CA ASN A 41 10.08 4.60 -18.94
C ASN A 41 10.37 6.08 -19.21
N LYS A 42 9.63 6.64 -20.15
CA LYS A 42 9.68 8.08 -20.49
C LYS A 42 8.99 8.97 -19.45
N TYR A 43 8.33 8.39 -18.46
CA TYR A 43 7.58 9.10 -17.41
C TYR A 43 8.26 8.97 -16.05
N PRO A 44 8.13 9.99 -15.18
CA PRO A 44 8.74 9.98 -13.86
C PRO A 44 8.02 9.00 -12.92
N ILE A 45 8.47 7.77 -12.90
CA ILE A 45 8.05 6.74 -11.94
C ILE A 45 9.06 6.70 -10.82
N SER A 46 8.59 6.75 -9.57
CA SER A 46 9.40 6.51 -8.39
C SER A 46 9.01 5.17 -7.79
N LEU A 47 10.00 4.40 -7.32
CA LEU A 47 9.80 3.08 -6.77
C LEU A 47 10.37 3.03 -5.36
N ILE A 48 9.66 2.35 -4.45
CA ILE A 48 10.13 1.98 -3.11
C ILE A 48 10.02 0.47 -2.98
N GLU A 49 11.13 -0.19 -2.72
CA GLU A 49 11.16 -1.64 -2.50
C GLU A 49 10.52 -2.01 -1.16
N GLY A 50 9.90 -3.19 -1.08
CA GLY A 50 9.23 -3.67 0.13
C GLY A 50 10.15 -3.73 1.35
N LYS A 51 11.44 -4.04 1.17
CA LYS A 51 12.44 -4.03 2.24
C LYS A 51 12.69 -2.66 2.89
N ASP A 52 12.38 -1.58 2.16
CA ASP A 52 12.56 -0.20 2.59
C ASP A 52 11.28 0.41 3.19
N LEU A 53 10.18 -0.35 3.21
CA LEU A 53 8.92 0.07 3.82
C LEU A 53 8.95 -0.17 5.32
N ASP A 54 8.33 0.74 6.04
CA ASP A 54 7.99 0.56 7.45
C ASP A 54 6.49 0.21 7.56
N PRO A 55 6.12 -1.06 7.77
CA PRO A 55 4.73 -1.47 7.82
C PRO A 55 3.96 -0.98 9.05
N SER A 56 4.65 -0.45 10.06
CA SER A 56 4.03 0.17 11.22
C SER A 56 3.43 1.53 10.91
N LYS A 57 3.84 2.15 9.80
CA LYS A 57 3.45 3.50 9.39
C LYS A 57 2.47 3.49 8.23
N SER A 58 1.74 4.60 8.10
CA SER A 58 0.81 4.83 6.99
C SER A 58 1.52 4.82 5.63
N ILE A 59 0.76 4.60 4.56
CA ILE A 59 1.30 4.67 3.20
C ILE A 59 1.86 6.06 2.88
N GLY A 60 1.17 7.15 3.30
CA GLY A 60 1.65 8.51 3.10
C GLY A 60 2.99 8.76 3.77
N THR A 61 3.18 8.28 5.01
CA THR A 61 4.45 8.41 5.74
C THR A 61 5.58 7.69 5.03
N ASN A 62 5.35 6.47 4.50
CA ASN A 62 6.34 5.72 3.75
C ASN A 62 6.79 6.44 2.46
N LEU A 63 5.88 7.21 1.84
CA LEU A 63 6.13 7.89 0.58
C LEU A 63 6.78 9.28 0.73
N ARG A 64 6.86 9.85 1.93
CA ARG A 64 7.47 11.19 2.18
C ARG A 64 8.92 11.31 1.71
N ARG A 65 9.64 10.19 1.55
CA ARG A 65 11.00 10.17 1.01
C ARG A 65 11.06 10.46 -0.51
N ILE A 66 9.94 10.40 -1.21
CA ILE A 66 9.88 10.67 -2.65
C ILE A 66 9.75 12.18 -2.87
N PRO A 67 10.62 12.83 -3.64
CA PRO A 67 10.52 14.26 -3.92
C PRO A 67 9.16 14.64 -4.52
N GLY A 68 8.49 15.64 -3.91
CA GLY A 68 7.17 16.11 -4.33
C GLY A 68 6.01 15.24 -3.86
N VAL A 69 6.24 14.35 -2.90
CA VAL A 69 5.20 13.63 -2.16
C VAL A 69 5.23 14.07 -0.71
N SER A 70 4.08 14.48 -0.20
CA SER A 70 3.82 14.79 1.22
C SER A 70 2.78 13.82 1.77
N ASN A 71 2.47 13.96 3.03
CA ASN A 71 1.53 13.13 3.76
C ASN A 71 0.49 14.01 4.46
N SER A 72 -0.78 13.71 4.30
CA SER A 72 -1.84 14.20 5.17
C SER A 72 -1.84 13.32 6.42
N ASP A 73 -1.28 13.81 7.52
CA ASP A 73 -0.97 13.01 8.72
C ASP A 73 -1.96 13.33 9.84
N TYR A 74 -2.74 12.34 10.24
CA TYR A 74 -3.69 12.40 11.35
C TYR A 74 -3.40 11.31 12.39
N GLY A 75 -2.13 11.04 12.66
CA GLY A 75 -1.69 10.05 13.62
C GLY A 75 -1.03 8.83 12.96
N THR A 76 -0.77 7.80 13.75
CA THR A 76 0.08 6.65 13.36
C THR A 76 -0.47 5.88 12.16
N SER A 77 -1.78 5.68 12.11
CA SER A 77 -2.45 4.84 11.11
C SER A 77 -2.97 5.64 9.92
N VAL A 78 -3.25 6.92 10.12
CA VAL A 78 -3.90 7.77 9.14
C VAL A 78 -2.87 8.66 8.47
N GLY A 79 -2.62 8.40 7.20
CA GLY A 79 -1.71 9.21 6.40
C GLY A 79 -1.90 8.88 4.94
N GLN A 80 -2.48 9.84 4.22
CA GLN A 80 -2.74 9.74 2.80
C GLN A 80 -1.63 10.43 1.99
N PRO A 81 -1.24 9.90 0.83
CA PRO A 81 -0.23 10.53 0.00
C PRO A 81 -0.81 11.74 -0.74
N ASP A 82 -0.11 12.87 -0.63
CA ASP A 82 -0.32 14.06 -1.42
C ASP A 82 0.81 14.20 -2.45
N ILE A 83 0.48 14.29 -3.73
CA ILE A 83 1.45 14.44 -4.81
C ILE A 83 1.39 15.87 -5.34
N ARG A 84 2.47 16.63 -5.16
CA ARG A 84 2.58 18.04 -5.58
C ARG A 84 1.42 18.91 -5.05
N GLY A 85 1.00 18.68 -3.80
CA GLY A 85 -0.10 19.39 -3.16
C GLY A 85 -1.50 18.94 -3.61
N LEU A 86 -1.61 17.84 -4.32
CA LEU A 86 -2.88 17.23 -4.69
C LEU A 86 -3.06 15.92 -3.90
N GLY A 87 -4.11 15.83 -3.11
CA GLY A 87 -4.44 14.67 -2.29
C GLY A 87 -5.89 14.20 -2.44
N GLY A 88 -6.30 13.27 -1.59
CA GLY A 88 -7.63 12.70 -1.58
C GLY A 88 -8.01 12.07 -2.92
N SER A 89 -9.19 12.37 -3.46
CA SER A 89 -9.69 11.81 -4.71
C SER A 89 -8.86 12.11 -5.97
N ARG A 90 -7.88 13.05 -5.88
CA ARG A 90 -6.98 13.41 -7.00
C ARG A 90 -5.77 12.49 -7.11
N VAL A 91 -5.43 11.76 -6.05
CA VAL A 91 -4.38 10.73 -6.02
C VAL A 91 -5.04 9.39 -5.81
N ARG A 92 -4.93 8.50 -6.79
CA ARG A 92 -5.49 7.15 -6.64
C ARG A 92 -4.47 6.21 -6.01
N VAL A 93 -4.92 5.49 -5.00
CA VAL A 93 -4.18 4.37 -4.43
C VAL A 93 -4.72 3.08 -5.03
N LEU A 94 -3.81 2.26 -5.54
CA LEU A 94 -4.10 0.98 -6.17
C LEU A 94 -3.44 -0.15 -5.39
N SER A 95 -4.02 -1.33 -5.48
CA SER A 95 -3.41 -2.59 -5.06
C SER A 95 -3.37 -3.53 -6.26
N ASN A 96 -2.17 -3.93 -6.69
CA ASN A 96 -1.97 -4.77 -7.89
C ASN A 96 -2.71 -4.24 -9.13
N ASN A 97 -2.62 -2.94 -9.39
CA ASN A 97 -3.30 -2.20 -10.46
C ASN A 97 -4.83 -2.07 -10.31
N ASP A 98 -5.44 -2.58 -9.24
CA ASP A 98 -6.84 -2.37 -8.96
C ASP A 98 -7.07 -1.22 -7.98
N TYR A 99 -8.10 -0.43 -8.22
CA TYR A 99 -8.43 0.70 -7.36
C TYR A 99 -8.91 0.25 -5.98
N VAL A 100 -8.28 0.79 -4.93
CA VAL A 100 -8.73 0.62 -3.55
C VAL A 100 -9.95 1.51 -3.32
N SER A 101 -11.13 0.93 -3.44
CA SER A 101 -12.42 1.62 -3.27
C SER A 101 -12.88 1.61 -1.81
N ASP A 102 -11.96 1.94 -0.89
CA ASP A 102 -12.28 2.17 0.51
C ASP A 102 -12.90 3.56 0.71
N LEU A 103 -13.07 3.98 1.94
CA LEU A 103 -13.67 5.27 2.28
C LEU A 103 -12.63 6.37 2.51
N SER A 104 -11.33 6.09 2.36
CA SER A 104 -10.24 7.04 2.61
C SER A 104 -10.28 8.28 1.72
N PHE A 105 -10.85 8.16 0.52
CA PHE A 105 -10.91 9.29 -0.42
C PHE A 105 -11.97 10.36 -0.06
N PHE A 106 -12.86 10.08 0.90
CA PHE A 106 -13.87 11.06 1.34
C PHE A 106 -13.31 12.08 2.33
N SER A 107 -12.39 11.66 3.19
CA SER A 107 -11.78 12.53 4.18
C SER A 107 -10.31 12.16 4.41
N ALA A 108 -9.48 13.16 4.75
CA ALA A 108 -8.05 12.96 4.97
C ALA A 108 -7.73 12.24 6.29
N ASP A 109 -8.67 12.22 7.22
CA ASP A 109 -8.61 11.56 8.52
C ASP A 109 -8.97 10.07 8.50
N HIS A 110 -9.28 9.52 7.33
CA HIS A 110 -9.49 8.09 7.15
C HIS A 110 -8.25 7.39 6.58
N PRO A 111 -7.83 6.23 7.14
CA PRO A 111 -6.70 5.51 6.62
C PRO A 111 -7.01 4.86 5.27
N VAL A 112 -6.00 4.76 4.42
CA VAL A 112 -6.05 3.85 3.27
C VAL A 112 -5.94 2.42 3.80
N MET A 113 -6.96 1.59 3.55
CA MET A 113 -7.05 0.23 4.08
C MET A 113 -6.16 -0.74 3.28
N LEU A 114 -4.85 -0.52 3.35
CA LEU A 114 -3.83 -1.35 2.72
C LEU A 114 -2.80 -1.83 3.74
N ASN A 115 -2.44 -3.10 3.63
CA ASN A 115 -1.37 -3.66 4.43
C ASN A 115 -0.06 -3.66 3.64
N LEU A 116 0.98 -3.04 4.19
CA LEU A 116 2.30 -2.91 3.56
C LEU A 116 3.28 -4.05 3.94
N ASN A 117 2.95 -4.91 4.91
CA ASN A 117 3.86 -5.98 5.40
C ASN A 117 4.35 -6.92 4.29
N HIS A 118 3.55 -7.12 3.26
CA HIS A 118 3.84 -8.08 2.19
C HIS A 118 3.93 -7.42 0.82
N ALA A 119 4.05 -6.09 0.79
CA ALA A 119 4.31 -5.37 -0.44
C ALA A 119 5.70 -5.74 -0.99
N SER A 120 5.77 -6.11 -2.26
CA SER A 120 7.05 -6.29 -2.93
C SER A 120 7.71 -4.95 -3.26
N HIS A 121 6.90 -4.00 -3.68
CA HIS A 121 7.29 -2.61 -3.92
C HIS A 121 6.07 -1.69 -4.05
N ILE A 122 6.31 -0.39 -3.98
CA ILE A 122 5.32 0.66 -4.29
C ILE A 122 5.81 1.46 -5.48
N GLU A 123 4.93 1.65 -6.45
CA GLU A 123 5.14 2.47 -7.64
C GLU A 123 4.39 3.80 -7.49
N VAL A 124 5.06 4.92 -7.75
CA VAL A 124 4.45 6.25 -7.72
C VAL A 124 4.61 6.93 -9.06
N ILE A 125 3.49 7.12 -9.77
CA ILE A 125 3.41 7.85 -11.04
C ILE A 125 2.88 9.24 -10.76
N LYS A 126 3.65 10.27 -11.08
CA LYS A 126 3.32 11.67 -10.76
C LYS A 126 2.82 12.43 -11.98
N GLY A 127 1.69 13.13 -11.80
CA GLY A 127 1.15 14.04 -12.81
C GLY A 127 0.37 13.36 -13.94
N PRO A 128 0.19 14.02 -15.09
CA PRO A 128 -0.75 13.60 -16.13
C PRO A 128 -0.52 12.22 -16.75
N SER A 129 0.71 11.69 -16.64
CA SER A 129 1.03 10.33 -17.09
C SER A 129 0.21 9.24 -16.38
N SER A 130 -0.31 9.53 -15.22
CA SER A 130 -1.21 8.63 -14.47
C SER A 130 -2.55 8.38 -15.19
N LEU A 131 -3.01 9.32 -16.03
CA LEU A 131 -4.26 9.17 -16.79
C LEU A 131 -4.23 8.03 -17.82
N PHE A 132 -3.05 7.60 -18.24
CA PHE A 132 -2.91 6.40 -19.08
C PHE A 132 -3.25 5.10 -18.33
N ASN A 133 -3.17 5.11 -17.02
CA ASN A 133 -3.43 3.92 -16.20
C ASN A 133 -4.88 3.90 -15.71
N HIS A 134 -5.37 5.00 -15.16
CA HIS A 134 -6.73 5.12 -14.64
C HIS A 134 -7.29 6.53 -14.86
N SER A 135 -8.59 6.61 -15.09
CA SER A 135 -9.30 7.88 -15.21
C SER A 135 -9.37 8.63 -13.86
N GLY A 136 -9.47 9.96 -13.92
CA GLY A 136 -9.68 10.81 -12.75
C GLY A 136 -8.44 11.06 -11.88
N THR A 137 -7.25 10.66 -12.30
CA THR A 137 -6.00 10.79 -11.53
C THR A 137 -5.22 12.04 -11.95
N THR A 138 -5.58 13.20 -11.46
CA THR A 138 -4.87 14.45 -11.82
C THR A 138 -3.57 14.67 -11.05
N GLY A 139 -3.49 14.22 -9.81
CA GLY A 139 -2.29 14.29 -8.95
C GLY A 139 -1.30 13.19 -9.26
N GLY A 140 -1.77 11.97 -9.44
CA GLY A 140 -0.94 10.80 -9.67
C GLY A 140 -1.57 9.50 -9.19
N ILE A 141 -0.77 8.44 -9.27
CA ILE A 141 -1.12 7.10 -8.82
C ILE A 141 -0.05 6.60 -7.85
N VAL A 142 -0.49 5.93 -6.81
CA VAL A 142 0.32 5.13 -5.90
C VAL A 142 -0.16 3.68 -6.01
N ASN A 143 0.67 2.79 -6.53
CA ASN A 143 0.32 1.39 -6.75
C ASN A 143 1.15 0.49 -5.83
N VAL A 144 0.49 -0.23 -4.94
CA VAL A 144 1.11 -1.19 -4.03
C VAL A 144 1.07 -2.57 -4.67
N ILE A 145 2.23 -3.11 -4.99
CA ILE A 145 2.36 -4.44 -5.57
C ILE A 145 2.61 -5.46 -4.48
N THR A 146 1.75 -6.45 -4.42
CA THR A 146 1.86 -7.62 -3.53
C THR A 146 1.91 -8.91 -4.35
N GLY A 147 2.18 -10.03 -3.70
CA GLY A 147 2.12 -11.32 -4.38
C GLY A 147 0.72 -11.93 -4.47
N SER A 148 -0.33 -11.24 -4.01
CA SER A 148 -1.69 -11.83 -3.96
C SER A 148 -2.33 -12.04 -5.32
N SER A 149 -1.88 -11.28 -6.31
CA SER A 149 -2.25 -11.45 -7.73
C SER A 149 -0.97 -11.42 -8.55
N THR A 150 -0.66 -12.49 -9.23
CA THR A 150 0.58 -12.63 -10.01
C THR A 150 0.30 -13.19 -11.39
N ASP A 151 1.07 -12.76 -12.36
CA ASP A 151 1.10 -13.22 -13.76
C ASP A 151 2.17 -14.29 -14.00
N GLU A 152 3.03 -14.54 -12.99
CA GLU A 152 4.08 -15.55 -13.03
C GLU A 152 4.06 -16.42 -11.78
N LEU A 153 4.59 -17.64 -11.90
CA LEU A 153 4.81 -18.50 -10.73
C LEU A 153 5.88 -17.88 -9.83
N TYR A 154 5.71 -18.03 -8.51
CA TYR A 154 6.70 -17.49 -7.58
C TYR A 154 8.04 -18.17 -7.76
N THR A 155 9.08 -17.39 -7.91
CA THR A 155 10.48 -17.86 -7.85
C THR A 155 10.94 -18.05 -6.41
N ASP A 156 10.32 -17.33 -5.45
CA ASP A 156 10.59 -17.35 -4.01
C ASP A 156 9.39 -17.93 -3.23
N GLU A 157 9.16 -19.24 -3.39
CA GLU A 157 8.18 -19.90 -2.52
C GLU A 157 8.63 -19.81 -1.06
N LYS A 158 7.74 -19.35 -0.18
CA LYS A 158 8.09 -19.22 1.23
C LYS A 158 6.92 -19.30 2.18
N ILE A 159 7.24 -19.71 3.40
CA ILE A 159 6.42 -19.51 4.59
C ILE A 159 7.22 -18.58 5.51
N SER A 160 6.63 -17.49 5.94
CA SER A 160 7.27 -16.59 6.88
C SER A 160 6.32 -16.16 7.98
N PHE A 161 6.88 -15.99 9.16
CA PHE A 161 6.22 -15.38 10.30
C PHE A 161 7.11 -14.24 10.80
N GLY A 162 6.52 -13.08 11.03
CA GLY A 162 7.19 -11.91 11.57
C GLY A 162 6.45 -11.36 12.79
N ARG A 163 7.22 -10.82 13.72
CA ARG A 163 6.70 -10.02 14.83
C ARG A 163 7.60 -8.81 15.03
N SER A 164 6.99 -7.65 15.16
CA SER A 164 7.67 -6.40 15.52
C SER A 164 7.03 -5.77 16.74
N TYR A 165 7.82 -4.98 17.46
CA TYR A 165 7.38 -4.16 18.59
C TYR A 165 7.78 -2.72 18.31
N ASP A 166 6.85 -1.81 18.47
CA ASP A 166 7.08 -0.37 18.37
C ASP A 166 7.16 0.21 19.79
N THR A 167 8.28 0.89 20.09
CA THR A 167 8.53 1.41 21.45
C THR A 167 7.84 2.76 21.69
N VAL A 168 7.41 3.44 20.66
CA VAL A 168 6.74 4.75 20.77
C VAL A 168 5.27 4.56 21.12
N SER A 169 4.62 3.58 20.49
CA SER A 169 3.21 3.27 20.74
C SER A 169 3.03 2.03 21.63
N GLU A 170 4.12 1.47 22.18
CA GLU A 170 4.11 0.22 22.98
C GLU A 170 3.33 -0.93 22.33
N GLY A 171 3.31 -0.96 21.00
CA GLY A 171 2.44 -1.82 20.22
C GLY A 171 3.14 -2.96 19.52
N TYR A 172 2.36 -3.91 19.02
CA TYR A 172 2.85 -5.11 18.34
C TYR A 172 2.23 -5.25 16.94
N SER A 173 3.06 -5.69 15.99
CA SER A 173 2.62 -6.22 14.72
C SER A 173 3.03 -7.69 14.61
N ASN A 174 2.08 -8.54 14.19
CA ASN A 174 2.36 -9.92 13.84
C ASN A 174 1.92 -10.15 12.41
N ASN A 175 2.76 -10.80 11.62
CA ASN A 175 2.44 -11.09 10.22
C ASN A 175 2.78 -12.54 9.87
N PHE A 176 1.99 -13.11 8.98
CA PHE A 176 2.18 -14.43 8.41
C PHE A 176 2.03 -14.36 6.90
N LEU A 177 2.90 -15.04 6.16
CA LEU A 177 2.85 -15.14 4.71
C LEU A 177 3.12 -16.58 4.28
N LEU A 178 2.30 -17.07 3.36
CA LEU A 178 2.51 -18.30 2.60
C LEU A 178 2.42 -17.99 1.10
N LYS A 179 3.49 -18.29 0.37
CA LYS A 179 3.53 -18.33 -1.09
C LYS A 179 3.91 -19.72 -1.55
N LYS A 180 3.12 -20.34 -2.40
CA LYS A 180 3.35 -21.71 -2.88
C LYS A 180 2.86 -21.87 -4.32
N ASN A 181 3.63 -22.58 -5.14
CA ASN A 181 3.17 -23.02 -6.44
C ASN A 181 2.69 -24.47 -6.36
N ILE A 182 1.59 -24.77 -7.04
CA ILE A 182 1.06 -26.12 -7.23
C ILE A 182 0.78 -26.26 -8.72
N ASN A 183 1.67 -26.89 -9.46
CA ASN A 183 1.67 -26.94 -10.92
C ASN A 183 1.66 -25.51 -11.50
N ASP A 184 0.63 -25.18 -12.28
CA ASP A 184 0.45 -23.86 -12.92
C ASP A 184 -0.32 -22.85 -12.05
N ILE A 185 -0.55 -23.16 -10.77
CA ILE A 185 -1.31 -22.34 -9.85
C ILE A 185 -0.36 -21.76 -8.80
N ALA A 186 -0.31 -20.43 -8.70
CA ALA A 186 0.32 -19.71 -7.61
C ALA A 186 -0.73 -19.45 -6.50
N PHE A 187 -0.44 -19.94 -5.31
CA PHE A 187 -1.26 -19.76 -4.11
C PHE A 187 -0.61 -18.73 -3.17
N TYR A 188 -1.40 -17.79 -2.69
CA TYR A 188 -1.00 -16.77 -1.73
C TYR A 188 -1.96 -16.75 -0.54
N PHE A 189 -1.38 -16.69 0.65
CA PHE A 189 -2.12 -16.39 1.87
C PHE A 189 -1.30 -15.48 2.76
N SER A 190 -1.91 -14.41 3.27
CA SER A 190 -1.34 -13.59 4.33
C SER A 190 -2.34 -13.29 5.42
N HIS A 191 -1.84 -13.15 6.63
CA HIS A 191 -2.61 -12.68 7.78
C HIS A 191 -1.74 -11.76 8.62
N ASP A 192 -2.27 -10.60 8.93
CA ASP A 192 -1.59 -9.55 9.68
C ASP A 192 -2.49 -9.06 10.80
N LYS A 193 -1.88 -8.81 11.95
CA LYS A 193 -2.54 -8.17 13.09
C LYS A 193 -1.60 -7.11 13.65
N ARG A 194 -2.10 -5.89 13.78
CA ARG A 194 -1.42 -4.77 14.44
C ARG A 194 -2.24 -4.32 15.63
N ASP A 195 -1.56 -3.88 16.69
CA ASP A 195 -2.18 -3.42 17.92
C ASP A 195 -1.23 -2.42 18.57
N TYR A 196 -1.52 -1.14 18.39
CA TYR A 196 -0.70 -0.01 18.82
C TYR A 196 -1.52 0.88 19.75
N PHE A 197 -0.94 1.22 20.91
CA PHE A 197 -1.53 2.13 21.87
C PHE A 197 -1.29 3.61 21.47
N LYS A 198 -1.73 4.52 22.31
CA LYS A 198 -1.40 5.94 22.17
C LYS A 198 0.12 6.09 22.17
N TYR A 199 0.68 6.91 21.30
CA TYR A 199 2.12 7.03 21.28
C TYR A 199 2.65 8.19 22.13
N ASP A 200 3.84 7.94 22.70
CA ASP A 200 4.54 8.88 23.54
C ASP A 200 5.09 10.05 22.73
N LEU A 201 4.99 11.24 23.32
CA LEU A 201 5.52 12.48 22.79
C LEU A 201 6.85 12.82 23.47
N SER A 202 7.77 13.41 22.71
CA SER A 202 9.00 13.95 23.29
C SER A 202 8.69 15.14 24.20
N GLU A 203 9.47 15.29 25.27
CA GLU A 203 9.35 16.45 26.17
C GLU A 203 9.32 17.77 25.39
N GLY A 204 8.40 18.65 25.72
CA GLY A 204 8.24 19.97 25.11
C GLY A 204 7.62 19.97 23.72
N SER A 205 7.11 18.84 23.22
CA SER A 205 6.55 18.77 21.87
C SER A 205 5.09 19.24 21.77
N LEU A 206 4.31 19.08 22.83
CA LEU A 206 2.90 19.49 22.88
C LEU A 206 2.55 20.06 24.26
N TYR A 207 1.78 21.15 24.26
CA TYR A 207 1.20 21.75 25.46
C TYR A 207 -0.29 21.98 25.22
N GLU A 208 -1.11 21.51 26.16
CA GLU A 208 -2.54 21.75 26.21
C GLU A 208 -2.86 22.47 27.53
N GLU A 209 -3.60 23.58 27.47
CA GLU A 209 -3.95 24.44 28.62
C GLU A 209 -2.76 24.84 29.53
N GLY A 210 -1.58 24.96 28.91
CA GLY A 210 -0.34 25.30 29.64
C GLY A 210 0.35 24.17 30.36
N SER A 211 -0.17 22.95 30.27
CA SER A 211 0.44 21.71 30.77
C SER A 211 1.10 20.92 29.66
N GLU A 212 2.23 20.27 29.95
CA GLU A 212 2.91 19.41 29.02
C GLU A 212 2.15 18.10 28.83
N VAL A 213 1.93 17.71 27.56
CA VAL A 213 1.27 16.46 27.20
C VAL A 213 2.33 15.44 26.81
N HIS A 214 2.31 14.27 27.43
CA HIS A 214 3.29 13.20 27.24
C HIS A 214 2.83 12.13 26.24
N THR A 215 1.53 12.03 25.97
CA THR A 215 0.97 11.08 25.01
C THR A 215 -0.01 11.77 24.07
N LEU A 216 -0.03 11.38 22.81
CA LEU A 216 -0.99 11.91 21.85
C LEU A 216 -2.33 11.17 22.00
N ASN A 217 -3.37 11.91 22.40
CA ASN A 217 -4.72 11.36 22.49
C ASN A 217 -5.22 10.89 21.11
N ASN A 218 -6.08 9.87 21.11
CA ASN A 218 -6.67 9.30 19.88
C ASN A 218 -5.65 8.89 18.80
N SER A 219 -4.45 8.47 19.21
CA SER A 219 -3.41 7.98 18.28
C SER A 219 -3.30 6.45 18.24
N ASP A 220 -4.13 5.75 19.02
CA ASP A 220 -4.17 4.30 19.06
C ASP A 220 -4.75 3.71 17.77
N TYR A 221 -4.27 2.49 17.46
CA TYR A 221 -4.62 1.82 16.22
C TYR A 221 -4.57 0.30 16.38
N ALA A 222 -5.63 -0.37 16.01
CA ALA A 222 -5.68 -1.83 15.99
C ALA A 222 -6.35 -2.32 14.71
N ASP A 223 -5.68 -3.18 13.94
CA ASP A 223 -6.26 -3.75 12.74
C ASP A 223 -5.89 -5.22 12.52
N LYS A 224 -6.67 -5.84 11.64
CA LYS A 224 -6.42 -7.17 11.10
C LYS A 224 -6.67 -7.15 9.60
N SER A 225 -5.73 -7.70 8.85
CA SER A 225 -5.82 -7.90 7.41
C SER A 225 -5.61 -9.37 7.07
N SER A 226 -6.43 -9.91 6.20
CA SER A 226 -6.25 -11.26 5.66
C SER A 226 -6.42 -11.24 4.16
N THR A 227 -5.51 -11.86 3.45
CA THR A 227 -5.56 -11.95 1.98
C THR A 227 -5.39 -13.40 1.54
N ILE A 228 -6.25 -13.83 0.62
CA ILE A 228 -6.11 -15.07 -0.13
C ILE A 228 -5.97 -14.71 -1.61
N GLY A 229 -5.03 -15.33 -2.31
CA GLY A 229 -4.80 -15.15 -3.73
C GLY A 229 -4.61 -16.50 -4.43
N LEU A 230 -5.17 -16.62 -5.62
CA LEU A 230 -5.03 -17.77 -6.52
C LEU A 230 -4.79 -17.24 -7.93
N SER A 231 -3.68 -17.63 -8.56
CA SER A 231 -3.38 -17.26 -9.94
C SER A 231 -3.11 -18.51 -10.76
N LEU A 232 -3.86 -18.70 -11.84
CA LEU A 232 -3.62 -19.74 -12.85
C LEU A 232 -2.80 -19.13 -13.99
N ILE A 233 -1.61 -19.65 -14.20
CA ILE A 233 -0.64 -19.15 -15.18
C ILE A 233 -0.50 -20.18 -16.32
N LYS A 234 -0.66 -19.74 -17.55
CA LYS A 234 -0.62 -20.57 -18.76
C LYS A 234 0.05 -19.81 -19.91
N ASN A 235 0.41 -20.56 -20.97
CA ASN A 235 1.03 -19.96 -22.17
C ASN A 235 0.13 -18.99 -22.95
N TRP A 236 -1.17 -18.98 -22.68
CA TRP A 236 -2.15 -18.08 -23.30
C TRP A 236 -2.48 -16.87 -22.43
N GLY A 237 -1.82 -16.72 -21.27
CA GLY A 237 -2.04 -15.68 -20.31
C GLY A 237 -2.28 -16.17 -18.88
N TYR A 238 -2.93 -15.37 -18.06
CA TYR A 238 -3.22 -15.74 -16.67
C TYR A 238 -4.60 -15.24 -16.20
N PHE A 239 -5.10 -15.91 -15.16
CA PHE A 239 -6.25 -15.48 -14.37
C PHE A 239 -5.87 -15.48 -12.90
N SER A 240 -6.17 -14.40 -12.21
CA SER A 240 -5.94 -14.28 -10.79
C SER A 240 -7.21 -13.84 -10.07
N PHE A 241 -7.50 -14.52 -8.98
CA PHE A 241 -8.54 -14.13 -8.01
C PHE A 241 -7.89 -13.80 -6.68
N SER A 242 -8.29 -12.69 -6.06
CA SER A 242 -7.91 -12.39 -4.69
C SER A 242 -9.09 -11.90 -3.86
N PHE A 243 -9.08 -12.29 -2.59
CA PHE A 243 -9.99 -11.81 -1.56
C PHE A 243 -9.18 -11.15 -0.45
N VAL A 244 -9.55 -9.92 -0.09
CA VAL A 244 -8.92 -9.14 0.97
C VAL A 244 -10.00 -8.75 1.99
N ASN A 245 -9.78 -9.11 3.24
CA ASN A 245 -10.60 -8.68 4.37
C ASN A 245 -9.77 -7.82 5.31
N ASN A 246 -10.22 -6.58 5.54
CA ASN A 246 -9.61 -5.66 6.49
C ASN A 246 -10.64 -5.26 7.53
N LYS A 247 -10.24 -5.18 8.80
CA LYS A 247 -11.04 -4.59 9.86
C LYS A 247 -10.17 -4.07 10.99
N GLY A 248 -10.61 -2.99 11.62
CA GLY A 248 -9.91 -2.46 12.77
C GLY A 248 -10.61 -1.23 13.34
N THR A 249 -9.90 -0.62 14.27
CA THR A 249 -10.27 0.64 14.90
C THR A 249 -9.05 1.56 14.87
N TYR A 250 -9.27 2.84 14.73
CA TYR A 250 -8.22 3.86 14.85
C TYR A 250 -8.81 5.09 15.53
N GLY A 251 -8.01 5.70 16.40
CA GLY A 251 -8.32 6.99 16.96
C GLY A 251 -8.07 8.11 15.94
N ILE A 252 -8.80 9.21 16.06
CA ILE A 252 -8.67 10.38 15.22
C ILE A 252 -7.96 11.45 16.06
N ALA A 253 -6.63 11.52 15.90
CA ALA A 253 -5.82 12.54 16.54
C ALA A 253 -6.07 13.91 15.90
N TYR A 254 -5.86 14.98 16.67
CA TYR A 254 -6.02 16.38 16.22
C TYR A 254 -7.45 16.76 15.78
N HIS A 255 -8.46 16.07 16.27
CA HIS A 255 -9.82 16.59 16.15
C HIS A 255 -9.92 17.85 17.02
N ALA A 256 -10.27 18.98 16.43
CA ALA A 256 -10.43 20.21 17.17
C ALA A 256 -11.68 20.08 18.07
N GLU A 257 -11.48 20.12 19.36
CA GLU A 257 -12.56 20.31 20.31
C GLU A 257 -13.14 21.71 20.06
N GLU A 258 -14.40 21.83 19.67
CA GLU A 258 -15.14 23.06 19.85
C GLU A 258 -15.36 23.18 21.35
N GLU A 259 -14.70 24.17 21.97
CA GLU A 259 -14.77 24.45 23.40
C GLU A 259 -16.26 24.73 23.78
N GLU A 260 -16.97 23.73 24.21
CA GLU A 260 -18.15 23.90 25.04
C GLU A 260 -17.74 23.56 26.48
N GLU A 261 -17.71 24.62 27.32
CA GLU A 261 -17.43 24.54 28.75
C GLU A 261 -18.48 23.68 29.46
N GLU A 262 -18.30 22.36 29.53
CA GLU A 262 -18.93 21.54 30.58
C GLU A 262 -17.93 20.46 31.03
N GLU A 263 -17.43 20.66 32.27
CA GLU A 263 -16.57 19.72 32.98
C GLU A 263 -17.33 18.40 33.27
N GLU A 264 -17.23 17.42 32.41
CA GLU A 264 -17.42 16.01 32.81
C GLU A 264 -16.10 15.26 32.70
N GLU A 265 -15.60 14.77 33.86
CA GLU A 265 -14.43 13.92 33.97
C GLU A 265 -14.66 12.57 33.24
N GLY A 266 -14.39 12.54 31.94
CA GLY A 266 -14.38 11.34 31.12
C GLY A 266 -13.34 11.46 30.01
N GLU A 267 -12.47 10.47 29.83
CA GLU A 267 -11.62 10.39 28.65
C GLU A 267 -12.52 10.18 27.41
N HIS A 268 -12.87 11.27 26.76
CA HIS A 268 -13.69 11.24 25.55
C HIS A 268 -12.82 10.74 24.38
N ARG A 269 -13.17 9.62 23.80
CA ARG A 269 -12.40 8.99 22.74
C ARG A 269 -13.11 9.14 21.41
N ILE A 270 -12.52 9.91 20.51
CA ILE A 270 -12.92 9.99 19.09
C ILE A 270 -12.22 8.89 18.33
N TYR A 271 -12.98 7.99 17.75
CA TYR A 271 -12.42 6.85 17.02
C TYR A 271 -13.33 6.35 15.92
N SER A 272 -12.74 5.74 14.92
CA SER A 272 -13.47 5.05 13.86
C SER A 272 -13.23 3.55 13.88
N ALA A 273 -14.31 2.79 13.71
CA ALA A 273 -14.27 1.37 13.42
C ALA A 273 -14.51 1.14 11.93
N HIS A 274 -13.60 0.42 11.28
CA HIS A 274 -13.68 0.16 9.86
C HIS A 274 -13.74 -1.33 9.53
N LYS A 275 -14.37 -1.66 8.41
CA LYS A 275 -14.37 -2.97 7.80
C LYS A 275 -14.40 -2.83 6.28
N SER A 276 -13.59 -3.61 5.56
CA SER A 276 -13.71 -3.76 4.12
C SER A 276 -13.50 -5.20 3.67
N ASP A 277 -14.33 -5.63 2.72
CA ASP A 277 -14.22 -6.90 2.01
C ASP A 277 -14.04 -6.58 0.52
N THR A 278 -12.91 -6.98 -0.07
CA THR A 278 -12.59 -6.72 -1.48
C THR A 278 -12.36 -8.02 -2.22
N TYR A 279 -13.05 -8.18 -3.33
CA TYR A 279 -12.90 -9.30 -4.28
C TYR A 279 -12.33 -8.74 -5.57
N ASN A 280 -11.20 -9.26 -6.02
CA ASN A 280 -10.59 -8.89 -7.29
C ASN A 280 -10.47 -10.11 -8.19
N PHE A 281 -10.80 -9.93 -9.46
CA PHE A 281 -10.57 -10.89 -10.53
C PHE A 281 -9.85 -10.17 -11.66
N ILE A 282 -8.58 -10.47 -11.87
CA ILE A 282 -7.73 -9.85 -12.88
C ILE A 282 -7.14 -10.92 -13.78
N GLY A 283 -6.78 -10.52 -14.99
CA GLY A 283 -6.12 -11.45 -15.90
C GLY A 283 -5.68 -10.82 -17.20
N ARG A 284 -4.95 -11.60 -17.94
CA ARG A 284 -4.49 -11.31 -19.30
C ARG A 284 -4.77 -12.50 -20.21
N LEU A 285 -5.22 -12.20 -21.41
CA LEU A 285 -5.30 -13.11 -22.53
C LEU A 285 -4.33 -12.65 -23.62
N ASP A 286 -3.35 -13.49 -23.94
CA ASP A 286 -2.33 -13.19 -24.94
C ASP A 286 -2.69 -13.73 -26.31
N ASN A 287 -2.10 -13.16 -27.37
CA ASN A 287 -2.17 -13.63 -28.74
C ASN A 287 -3.60 -13.77 -29.29
N LEU A 288 -4.45 -12.76 -29.05
CA LEU A 288 -5.79 -12.71 -29.62
C LEU A 288 -5.73 -12.43 -31.14
N ALA A 289 -6.73 -12.88 -31.90
CA ALA A 289 -6.76 -12.71 -33.34
C ALA A 289 -6.76 -11.23 -33.80
N PHE A 290 -7.16 -10.31 -32.91
CA PHE A 290 -7.30 -8.89 -33.21
C PHE A 290 -6.50 -7.97 -32.26
N ALA A 291 -5.83 -8.54 -31.27
CA ALA A 291 -5.04 -7.80 -30.28
C ALA A 291 -3.87 -8.67 -29.80
N ASN A 292 -2.75 -8.04 -29.46
CA ASN A 292 -1.62 -8.76 -28.86
C ASN A 292 -2.00 -9.32 -27.51
N TYR A 293 -2.71 -8.52 -26.71
CA TYR A 293 -3.28 -8.99 -25.45
C TYR A 293 -4.51 -8.16 -25.04
N LEU A 294 -5.28 -8.77 -24.17
CA LEU A 294 -6.36 -8.15 -23.41
C LEU A 294 -6.06 -8.28 -21.93
N ASP A 295 -5.84 -7.16 -21.23
CA ASP A 295 -5.90 -7.11 -19.77
C ASP A 295 -7.32 -6.80 -19.34
N PHE A 296 -7.76 -7.46 -18.29
CA PHE A 296 -9.03 -7.15 -17.64
C PHE A 296 -8.91 -7.20 -16.13
N SER A 297 -9.75 -6.40 -15.47
CA SER A 297 -9.88 -6.33 -14.03
C SER A 297 -11.35 -6.13 -13.68
N ILE A 298 -11.80 -6.88 -12.68
CA ILE A 298 -13.13 -6.76 -12.07
C ILE A 298 -12.90 -6.72 -10.57
N SER A 299 -13.29 -5.63 -9.92
CA SER A 299 -13.20 -5.53 -8.47
C SER A 299 -14.56 -5.19 -7.85
N ASN A 300 -14.82 -5.74 -6.68
CA ASN A 300 -15.94 -5.38 -5.84
C ASN A 300 -15.47 -5.17 -4.42
N THR A 301 -15.78 -4.02 -3.85
CA THR A 301 -15.41 -3.65 -2.48
C THR A 301 -16.65 -3.24 -1.70
N ASN A 302 -16.86 -3.88 -0.55
CA ASN A 302 -17.79 -3.45 0.47
C ASN A 302 -16.99 -2.82 1.61
N ALA A 303 -17.09 -1.51 1.79
CA ALA A 303 -16.43 -0.76 2.85
C ALA A 303 -17.46 -0.14 3.79
N HIS A 304 -17.16 -0.19 5.08
CA HIS A 304 -18.00 0.33 6.15
C HIS A 304 -17.11 1.02 7.19
N ILE A 305 -17.49 2.24 7.58
CA ILE A 305 -16.87 2.97 8.67
C ILE A 305 -17.98 3.41 9.64
N LYS A 306 -17.72 3.23 10.93
CA LYS A 306 -18.51 3.82 12.01
C LYS A 306 -17.58 4.73 12.81
N GLU A 307 -17.82 6.01 12.73
CA GLU A 307 -17.07 7.06 13.42
C GLU A 307 -17.85 7.45 14.67
N HIS A 308 -17.17 7.43 15.81
CA HIS A 308 -17.73 7.77 17.10
C HIS A 308 -17.17 9.12 17.52
N GLU A 309 -18.08 10.03 17.81
CA GLU A 309 -17.79 11.36 18.33
C GLU A 309 -17.79 11.37 19.87
N GLU A 310 -17.29 12.41 20.44
CA GLU A 310 -17.13 12.60 21.88
C GLU A 310 -18.49 12.59 22.62
N ASP A 311 -19.48 13.27 22.10
CA ASP A 311 -20.83 13.39 22.66
C ASP A 311 -21.68 12.09 22.60
N GLY A 312 -21.07 10.98 22.18
CA GLY A 312 -21.73 9.69 22.00
C GLY A 312 -22.52 9.59 20.69
N THR A 313 -22.54 10.63 19.87
CA THR A 313 -23.06 10.54 18.51
C THR A 313 -22.18 9.62 17.67
N PHE A 314 -22.71 9.09 16.58
CA PHE A 314 -21.90 8.34 15.63
C PHE A 314 -22.39 8.52 14.22
N LYS A 315 -21.46 8.43 13.29
CA LYS A 315 -21.70 8.51 11.85
C LYS A 315 -21.36 7.20 11.19
N VAL A 316 -22.27 6.70 10.38
CA VAL A 316 -22.04 5.46 9.61
C VAL A 316 -21.89 5.81 8.14
N MET A 317 -20.81 5.35 7.56
CA MET A 317 -20.50 5.51 6.14
C MET A 317 -20.37 4.15 5.49
N ASN A 318 -21.00 3.97 4.33
CA ASN A 318 -20.95 2.74 3.56
C ASN A 318 -20.60 3.04 2.10
N ASN A 319 -19.76 2.18 1.52
CA ASN A 319 -19.48 2.18 0.10
C ASN A 319 -19.52 0.74 -0.42
N ASN A 320 -20.33 0.48 -1.43
CA ASN A 320 -20.34 -0.80 -2.14
C ASN A 320 -19.97 -0.53 -3.60
N SER A 321 -18.69 -0.57 -3.89
CA SER A 321 -18.18 -0.24 -5.21
C SER A 321 -17.95 -1.47 -6.08
N THR A 322 -18.20 -1.31 -7.37
CA THR A 322 -17.84 -2.29 -8.39
C THR A 322 -17.14 -1.56 -9.52
N ALA A 323 -15.99 -2.05 -9.95
CA ALA A 323 -15.24 -1.51 -11.06
C ALA A 323 -14.91 -2.60 -12.09
N TYR A 324 -14.91 -2.21 -13.35
CA TYR A 324 -14.51 -3.04 -14.49
C TYR A 324 -13.51 -2.27 -15.33
N THR A 325 -12.42 -2.90 -15.69
CA THR A 325 -11.42 -2.34 -16.60
C THR A 325 -11.07 -3.36 -17.67
N PHE A 326 -11.05 -2.91 -18.91
CA PHE A 326 -10.59 -3.70 -20.06
C PHE A 326 -9.60 -2.87 -20.86
N LYS A 327 -8.43 -3.43 -21.15
CA LYS A 327 -7.36 -2.77 -21.90
C LYS A 327 -6.91 -3.67 -23.05
N PHE A 328 -7.16 -3.25 -24.28
CA PHE A 328 -6.73 -3.96 -25.48
C PHE A 328 -5.46 -3.33 -26.02
N ASN A 329 -4.42 -4.12 -26.17
CA ASN A 329 -3.22 -3.75 -26.89
C ASN A 329 -3.37 -4.21 -28.35
N LEU A 330 -3.54 -3.26 -29.26
CA LEU A 330 -3.79 -3.53 -30.68
C LEU A 330 -2.53 -3.42 -31.55
N ASP A 331 -1.36 -3.38 -30.93
CA ASP A 331 -0.15 -2.97 -31.59
C ASP A 331 0.60 -4.04 -32.39
N SER A 332 1.29 -3.59 -33.42
CA SER A 332 2.39 -4.30 -34.06
C SER A 332 3.66 -4.12 -33.22
N ASN A 333 4.63 -5.04 -33.33
CA ASN A 333 5.91 -5.08 -32.58
C ASN A 333 6.78 -3.79 -32.62
N ASP A 334 6.26 -2.67 -33.06
CA ASP A 334 6.94 -1.39 -33.16
C ASP A 334 6.57 -0.49 -31.98
N ILE A 335 7.54 -0.23 -31.09
CA ILE A 335 7.38 0.61 -29.89
C ILE A 335 6.84 2.02 -30.21
N GLU A 336 7.04 2.52 -31.42
CA GLU A 336 6.61 3.86 -31.82
C GLU A 336 5.12 3.94 -32.22
N LYS A 337 4.46 2.80 -32.42
CA LYS A 337 3.08 2.72 -32.94
C LYS A 337 2.17 1.88 -32.03
N ARG A 338 2.12 2.19 -30.74
CA ARG A 338 1.25 1.48 -29.80
C ARG A 338 -0.15 2.11 -29.79
N LEU A 339 -1.18 1.31 -30.06
CA LEU A 339 -2.57 1.67 -29.84
C LEU A 339 -3.12 0.88 -28.65
N LEU A 340 -3.45 1.59 -27.59
CA LEU A 340 -4.11 1.04 -26.43
C LEU A 340 -5.55 1.56 -26.38
N LEU A 341 -6.52 0.65 -26.39
CA LEU A 341 -7.92 0.98 -26.11
C LEU A 341 -8.24 0.56 -24.69
N SER A 342 -8.70 1.49 -23.86
CA SER A 342 -9.09 1.22 -22.49
C SER A 342 -10.54 1.59 -22.25
N TYR A 343 -11.28 0.69 -21.60
CA TYR A 343 -12.61 0.94 -21.08
C TYR A 343 -12.58 0.76 -19.56
N GLU A 344 -13.00 1.77 -18.83
CA GLU A 344 -13.13 1.73 -17.37
C GLU A 344 -14.54 2.14 -16.98
N HIS A 345 -15.19 1.35 -16.15
CA HIS A 345 -16.46 1.69 -15.54
C HIS A 345 -16.37 1.41 -14.03
N ALA A 346 -16.72 2.41 -13.24
CA ALA A 346 -16.79 2.26 -11.79
C ALA A 346 -18.13 2.81 -11.28
N LYS A 347 -18.77 2.05 -10.40
CA LYS A 347 -19.96 2.46 -9.68
C LYS A 347 -19.66 2.35 -8.18
N SER A 348 -19.83 3.44 -7.45
CA SER A 348 -19.50 3.54 -6.03
C SER A 348 -20.67 4.22 -5.29
N PRO A 349 -21.76 3.50 -5.02
CA PRO A 349 -22.85 4.05 -4.23
C PRO A 349 -22.37 4.24 -2.78
N PHE A 350 -22.37 5.49 -2.37
CA PHE A 350 -22.00 5.92 -1.04
C PHE A 350 -23.25 6.32 -0.25
N SER A 351 -23.29 5.96 1.01
CA SER A 351 -24.29 6.48 1.96
C SER A 351 -23.62 6.88 3.27
N SER A 352 -24.12 7.96 3.85
CA SER A 352 -23.69 8.45 5.16
C SER A 352 -24.91 8.81 6.00
N HIS A 353 -24.94 8.35 7.26
CA HIS A 353 -26.01 8.61 8.20
C HIS A 353 -25.39 8.95 9.56
N ALA A 354 -25.83 10.07 10.13
CA ALA A 354 -25.47 10.44 11.50
C ALA A 354 -26.60 9.99 12.45
N TYR A 355 -26.21 9.53 13.61
CA TYR A 355 -27.10 9.09 14.68
C TYR A 355 -26.79 9.94 15.92
N VAL A 356 -27.82 10.63 16.41
CA VAL A 356 -27.77 11.38 17.67
C VAL A 356 -28.49 10.53 18.70
N PRO A 357 -27.94 10.27 19.90
CA PRO A 357 -28.58 9.45 20.94
C PRO A 357 -29.87 10.04 21.48
#